data_cc6420cdb863d229034df0b77b1fea79
#
_entry.id   cc6420cdb863d229034df0b77b1fea79
#
_cell.length_a   1.000
_cell.length_b   1.000
_cell.length_c   1.000
_cell.angle_alpha   90.00
_cell.angle_beta   90.00
_cell.angle_gamma   90.00
#
_symmetry.space_group_name_H-M   'P 1'
#
loop_
_entity.id
_entity.type
_entity.pdbx_description
1 polymer ?
#
loop_
_entity_poly.entity_id
_entity_poly.type
_entity_poly.pdbx_seq_one_letter_code
_entity_poly.pdbx_strand_id
1 'polypeptide(L)'
;MTHQFPPLTTEQKKELHEIALRIVSPGKGILAADESIGSMGKRLNQIGVENNEENRRLYRQVLFSADDRIDNCIGGVIFFHETLYQSSDDGVPFVKMIKDKGITIGIKVDKGVVPLPGTNGETTTQGLDGLSERCAQYKKDGADFAKWRCVMKISDTTPSNLCIKENAKVLARYASICQQHGIVPIVEPEILPDGDHDLKRCQFVTERVLAEVYKAMFDHHVYLEGTLLKPNMVTPGHGCPTKYSAEEVAMATVTALRRTVPPAVTGVTFLSGGQSEQEASINLNAINNCALVKPWALTFSFGRALQASALKTWRGERDNEAAATEEFIKRAEINSLASQGKYTVCGDSSGATGLSHYLSSYAY
;
A
#
# COMPACT_ATOMS: atom_id res chain seq x y z
N MET A 1 -15.83 -21.79 26.82
CA MET A 1 -16.79 -21.07 25.95
C MET A 1 -16.72 -21.73 24.57
N THR A 2 -17.81 -22.22 24.07
CA THR A 2 -17.92 -22.67 22.68
C THR A 2 -17.85 -21.46 21.77
N HIS A 3 -16.94 -21.48 20.78
CA HIS A 3 -16.89 -20.43 19.76
C HIS A 3 -18.20 -20.43 18.97
N GLN A 4 -18.87 -19.28 18.88
CA GLN A 4 -20.14 -19.10 18.17
C GLN A 4 -19.95 -18.69 16.70
N PHE A 5 -18.71 -18.61 16.22
CA PHE A 5 -18.36 -18.28 14.84
C PHE A 5 -17.49 -19.42 14.26
N PRO A 6 -17.54 -19.67 12.94
CA PRO A 6 -16.65 -20.65 12.33
C PRO A 6 -15.22 -20.16 12.40
N PRO A 7 -14.35 -20.78 13.20
CA PRO A 7 -12.94 -20.43 13.24
C PRO A 7 -12.25 -20.85 11.94
N LEU A 8 -11.17 -20.16 11.57
CA LEU A 8 -10.30 -20.63 10.50
C LEU A 8 -9.69 -21.99 10.87
N THR A 9 -9.63 -22.91 9.91
CA THR A 9 -8.94 -24.19 10.10
C THR A 9 -7.43 -23.97 10.22
N THR A 10 -6.71 -25.00 10.68
CA THR A 10 -5.25 -24.97 10.74
C THR A 10 -4.64 -24.77 9.35
N GLU A 11 -5.20 -25.41 8.34
CA GLU A 11 -4.77 -25.34 6.95
C GLU A 11 -4.99 -23.92 6.38
N GLN A 12 -6.15 -23.31 6.65
CA GLN A 12 -6.43 -21.94 6.25
C GLN A 12 -5.46 -20.93 6.90
N LYS A 13 -5.18 -21.09 8.20
CA LYS A 13 -4.20 -20.25 8.90
C LYS A 13 -2.81 -20.40 8.30
N LYS A 14 -2.41 -21.64 8.02
CA LYS A 14 -1.10 -21.94 7.40
C LYS A 14 -1.00 -21.28 6.01
N GLU A 15 -2.01 -21.46 5.16
CA GLU A 15 -2.03 -20.85 3.83
C GLU A 15 -1.91 -19.32 3.91
N LEU A 16 -2.73 -18.66 4.76
CA LEU A 16 -2.69 -17.20 4.93
C LEU A 16 -1.32 -16.72 5.40
N HIS A 17 -0.73 -17.41 6.37
CA HIS A 17 0.59 -17.04 6.89
C HIS A 17 1.69 -17.21 5.84
N GLU A 18 1.69 -18.32 5.09
CA GLU A 18 2.65 -18.57 4.01
C GLU A 18 2.55 -17.53 2.87
N ILE A 19 1.33 -17.13 2.51
CA ILE A 19 1.12 -16.05 1.53
C ILE A 19 1.70 -14.73 2.06
N ALA A 20 1.39 -14.36 3.30
CA ALA A 20 1.89 -13.13 3.89
C ALA A 20 3.42 -13.10 3.96
N LEU A 21 4.06 -14.20 4.40
CA LEU A 21 5.52 -14.33 4.43
C LEU A 21 6.16 -14.20 3.05
N ARG A 22 5.56 -14.84 2.04
CA ARG A 22 6.07 -14.80 0.66
C ARG A 22 6.08 -13.38 0.11
N ILE A 23 5.04 -12.58 0.37
CA ILE A 23 4.94 -11.19 -0.10
C ILE A 23 6.05 -10.32 0.49
N VAL A 24 6.37 -10.51 1.77
CA VAL A 24 7.36 -9.68 2.50
C VAL A 24 8.69 -10.40 2.71
N SER A 25 9.03 -11.36 1.88
CA SER A 25 10.34 -12.00 1.90
C SER A 25 11.47 -10.95 1.83
N PRO A 26 12.65 -11.21 2.40
CA PRO A 26 13.73 -10.22 2.43
C PRO A 26 14.03 -9.61 1.06
N GLY A 27 14.06 -8.29 1.00
CA GLY A 27 14.26 -7.52 -0.23
C GLY A 27 13.02 -7.37 -1.10
N LYS A 28 11.88 -7.94 -0.73
CA LYS A 28 10.65 -7.85 -1.52
C LYS A 28 9.64 -6.89 -0.89
N GLY A 29 8.94 -6.18 -1.76
CA GLY A 29 7.81 -5.32 -1.39
C GLY A 29 6.67 -5.48 -2.39
N ILE A 30 5.78 -4.50 -2.43
CA ILE A 30 4.56 -4.56 -3.23
C ILE A 30 4.52 -3.41 -4.24
N LEU A 31 4.23 -3.74 -5.49
CA LEU A 31 3.80 -2.76 -6.49
C LEU A 31 2.30 -2.52 -6.32
N ALA A 32 1.92 -1.31 -5.92
CA ALA A 32 0.53 -0.87 -5.90
C ALA A 32 0.16 -0.29 -7.27
N ALA A 33 -0.40 -1.16 -8.14
CA ALA A 33 -0.89 -0.82 -9.48
C ALA A 33 -2.42 -0.86 -9.55
N ASP A 34 -3.06 -0.45 -8.43
CA ASP A 34 -4.49 -0.58 -8.18
C ASP A 34 -5.25 0.74 -8.29
N GLU A 35 -4.67 1.72 -8.98
CA GLU A 35 -5.32 3.00 -9.22
C GLU A 35 -6.66 2.78 -9.92
N SER A 36 -7.73 3.37 -9.34
CA SER A 36 -9.05 3.41 -9.96
C SER A 36 -9.01 4.21 -11.29
N ILE A 37 -10.05 4.08 -12.10
CA ILE A 37 -10.19 4.84 -13.36
C ILE A 37 -9.95 6.34 -13.14
N GLY A 38 -10.56 6.92 -12.10
CA GLY A 38 -10.39 8.34 -11.79
C GLY A 38 -8.99 8.69 -11.30
N SER A 39 -8.38 7.85 -10.48
CA SER A 39 -7.01 8.05 -9.99
C SER A 39 -5.99 7.92 -11.12
N MET A 40 -6.18 6.95 -12.01
CA MET A 40 -5.33 6.79 -13.18
C MET A 40 -5.50 7.97 -14.15
N GLY A 41 -6.74 8.45 -14.32
CA GLY A 41 -7.03 9.63 -15.12
C GLY A 41 -6.27 10.88 -14.67
N LYS A 42 -6.20 11.13 -13.37
CA LYS A 42 -5.39 12.24 -12.83
C LYS A 42 -3.92 12.12 -13.20
N ARG A 43 -3.36 10.91 -13.23
CA ARG A 43 -1.96 10.66 -13.60
C ARG A 43 -1.73 10.78 -15.10
N LEU A 44 -2.59 10.18 -15.93
CA LEU A 44 -2.50 10.26 -17.39
C LEU A 44 -2.62 11.71 -17.87
N ASN A 45 -3.54 12.49 -17.28
CA ASN A 45 -3.69 13.90 -17.62
C ASN A 45 -2.42 14.73 -17.36
N GLN A 46 -1.61 14.39 -16.35
CA GLN A 46 -0.34 15.07 -16.07
C GLN A 46 0.69 14.93 -17.19
N ILE A 47 0.58 13.87 -17.99
CA ILE A 47 1.46 13.60 -19.13
C ILE A 47 0.76 13.82 -20.49
N GLY A 48 -0.44 14.41 -20.48
CA GLY A 48 -1.19 14.71 -21.68
C GLY A 48 -1.83 13.51 -22.40
N VAL A 49 -2.00 12.39 -21.68
CA VAL A 49 -2.57 11.15 -22.23
C VAL A 49 -4.04 11.04 -21.85
N GLU A 50 -4.88 10.66 -22.81
CA GLU A 50 -6.30 10.45 -22.58
C GLU A 50 -6.56 9.27 -21.62
N ASN A 51 -7.50 9.46 -20.71
CA ASN A 51 -7.94 8.41 -19.78
C ASN A 51 -9.01 7.53 -20.44
N ASN A 52 -8.59 6.57 -21.24
CA ASN A 52 -9.43 5.50 -21.78
C ASN A 52 -8.92 4.13 -21.33
N GLU A 53 -9.69 3.07 -21.57
CA GLU A 53 -9.35 1.71 -21.13
C GLU A 53 -8.04 1.23 -21.73
N GLU A 54 -7.81 1.49 -23.01
CA GLU A 54 -6.60 1.04 -23.72
C GLU A 54 -5.35 1.71 -23.17
N ASN A 55 -5.35 3.02 -22.91
CA ASN A 55 -4.20 3.71 -22.35
C ASN A 55 -3.91 3.24 -20.91
N ARG A 56 -4.94 2.91 -20.14
CA ARG A 56 -4.74 2.30 -18.82
C ARG A 56 -4.13 0.90 -18.94
N ARG A 57 -4.61 0.08 -19.87
CA ARG A 57 -4.09 -1.25 -20.13
C ARG A 57 -2.62 -1.19 -20.58
N LEU A 58 -2.30 -0.34 -21.54
CA LEU A 58 -0.93 -0.14 -22.04
C LEU A 58 0.03 0.28 -20.93
N TYR A 59 -0.38 1.21 -20.09
CA TYR A 59 0.47 1.60 -18.96
C TYR A 59 0.71 0.45 -17.98
N ARG A 60 -0.31 -0.37 -17.70
CA ARG A 60 -0.14 -1.60 -16.89
C ARG A 60 0.82 -2.58 -17.56
N GLN A 61 0.72 -2.75 -18.88
CA GLN A 61 1.64 -3.58 -19.64
C GLN A 61 3.09 -3.12 -19.46
N VAL A 62 3.38 -1.82 -19.53
CA VAL A 62 4.72 -1.25 -19.31
C VAL A 62 5.30 -1.75 -17.97
N LEU A 63 4.53 -1.75 -16.91
CA LEU A 63 4.99 -2.20 -15.59
C LEU A 63 5.14 -3.73 -15.53
N PHE A 64 4.19 -4.48 -16.08
CA PHE A 64 4.13 -5.94 -15.96
C PHE A 64 5.07 -6.66 -16.94
N SER A 65 5.57 -5.95 -17.97
CA SER A 65 6.57 -6.45 -18.93
C SER A 65 8.00 -6.36 -18.41
N ALA A 66 8.22 -5.85 -17.19
CA ALA A 66 9.54 -5.86 -16.58
C ALA A 66 10.11 -7.29 -16.54
N ASP A 67 11.42 -7.43 -16.74
CA ASP A 67 12.09 -8.71 -16.76
C ASP A 67 12.29 -9.32 -15.37
N ASP A 68 13.06 -10.41 -15.27
CA ASP A 68 13.28 -11.18 -14.06
C ASP A 68 14.03 -10.43 -12.94
N ARG A 69 14.59 -9.26 -13.22
CA ARG A 69 15.21 -8.41 -12.18
C ARG A 69 14.23 -8.01 -11.10
N ILE A 70 12.93 -7.85 -11.43
CA ILE A 70 11.91 -7.53 -10.42
C ILE A 70 11.50 -8.72 -9.56
N ASP A 71 11.78 -9.94 -9.95
CA ASP A 71 11.36 -11.14 -9.23
C ASP A 71 11.95 -11.21 -7.81
N ASN A 72 13.12 -10.60 -7.62
CA ASN A 72 13.77 -10.48 -6.30
C ASN A 72 13.42 -9.19 -5.54
N CYS A 73 12.66 -8.27 -6.16
CA CYS A 73 12.30 -6.98 -5.60
C CYS A 73 10.82 -6.87 -5.24
N ILE A 74 9.96 -7.58 -5.99
CA ILE A 74 8.52 -7.49 -5.87
C ILE A 74 7.95 -8.84 -5.42
N GLY A 75 7.33 -8.86 -4.24
CA GLY A 75 6.66 -10.04 -3.68
C GLY A 75 5.17 -10.10 -4.01
N GLY A 76 4.56 -8.95 -4.30
CA GLY A 76 3.15 -8.83 -4.65
C GLY A 76 2.84 -7.66 -5.54
N VAL A 77 1.77 -7.77 -6.32
CA VAL A 77 1.19 -6.68 -7.14
C VAL A 77 -0.27 -6.54 -6.78
N ILE A 78 -0.70 -5.32 -6.43
CA ILE A 78 -2.12 -5.04 -6.20
C ILE A 78 -2.73 -4.60 -7.52
N PHE A 79 -3.73 -5.34 -8.00
CA PHE A 79 -4.49 -5.03 -9.20
C PHE A 79 -5.73 -4.20 -8.88
N PHE A 80 -6.15 -3.38 -9.84
CA PHE A 80 -7.51 -2.86 -9.92
C PHE A 80 -8.42 -3.89 -10.63
N HIS A 81 -9.73 -3.87 -10.35
CA HIS A 81 -10.67 -4.84 -10.92
C HIS A 81 -10.56 -4.96 -12.45
N GLU A 82 -10.57 -3.84 -13.18
CA GLU A 82 -10.40 -3.79 -14.63
C GLU A 82 -9.14 -4.53 -15.08
N THR A 83 -8.02 -4.22 -14.45
CA THR A 83 -6.69 -4.75 -14.81
C THR A 83 -6.58 -6.26 -14.58
N LEU A 84 -7.27 -6.81 -13.59
CA LEU A 84 -7.25 -8.25 -13.28
C LEU A 84 -7.73 -9.11 -14.46
N TYR A 85 -8.60 -8.57 -15.31
CA TYR A 85 -9.19 -9.27 -16.46
C TYR A 85 -8.63 -8.81 -17.81
N GLN A 86 -7.59 -7.98 -17.80
CA GLN A 86 -6.92 -7.52 -19.01
C GLN A 86 -5.72 -8.39 -19.39
N SER A 87 -5.27 -8.22 -20.62
CA SER A 87 -4.15 -8.97 -21.21
C SER A 87 -3.16 -8.02 -21.90
N SER A 88 -1.95 -8.52 -22.13
CA SER A 88 -0.95 -7.85 -22.97
C SER A 88 -1.36 -7.82 -24.45
N ASP A 89 -0.59 -7.13 -25.27
CA ASP A 89 -0.74 -7.08 -26.72
C ASP A 89 -0.70 -8.47 -27.36
N ASP A 90 0.08 -9.39 -26.77
CA ASP A 90 0.18 -10.79 -27.19
C ASP A 90 -0.97 -11.67 -26.68
N GLY A 91 -1.96 -11.09 -26.03
CA GLY A 91 -3.12 -11.80 -25.48
C GLY A 91 -2.83 -12.61 -24.20
N VAL A 92 -1.66 -12.42 -23.57
CA VAL A 92 -1.33 -13.08 -22.32
C VAL A 92 -2.01 -12.35 -21.15
N PRO A 93 -2.84 -13.02 -20.33
CA PRO A 93 -3.48 -12.38 -19.17
C PRO A 93 -2.44 -11.78 -18.22
N PHE A 94 -2.68 -10.56 -17.73
CA PHE A 94 -1.77 -9.91 -16.78
C PHE A 94 -1.56 -10.73 -15.51
N VAL A 95 -2.60 -11.40 -15.02
CA VAL A 95 -2.50 -12.32 -13.87
C VAL A 95 -1.47 -13.41 -14.14
N LYS A 96 -1.47 -13.98 -15.37
CA LYS A 96 -0.50 -15.02 -15.75
C LYS A 96 0.92 -14.46 -15.84
N MET A 97 1.11 -13.29 -16.45
CA MET A 97 2.43 -12.64 -16.55
C MET A 97 3.08 -12.46 -15.20
N ILE A 98 2.31 -12.02 -14.20
CA ILE A 98 2.81 -11.77 -12.85
C ILE A 98 3.03 -13.07 -12.08
N LYS A 99 2.13 -14.06 -12.21
CA LYS A 99 2.30 -15.37 -11.57
C LYS A 99 3.51 -16.14 -12.11
N ASP A 100 3.78 -16.07 -13.40
CA ASP A 100 4.94 -16.74 -14.02
C ASP A 100 6.28 -16.20 -13.46
N LYS A 101 6.30 -14.99 -12.89
CA LYS A 101 7.43 -14.40 -12.17
C LYS A 101 7.49 -14.81 -10.69
N GLY A 102 6.61 -15.67 -10.21
CA GLY A 102 6.53 -16.04 -8.80
C GLY A 102 5.99 -14.92 -7.88
N ILE A 103 5.39 -13.87 -8.44
CA ILE A 103 4.86 -12.72 -7.72
C ILE A 103 3.39 -12.98 -7.35
N THR A 104 3.02 -12.65 -6.12
CA THR A 104 1.67 -12.86 -5.57
C THR A 104 0.69 -11.82 -6.10
N ILE A 105 -0.51 -12.27 -6.49
CA ILE A 105 -1.57 -11.39 -7.00
C ILE A 105 -2.42 -10.87 -5.86
N GLY A 106 -2.60 -9.56 -5.82
CA GLY A 106 -3.52 -8.86 -4.93
C GLY A 106 -4.58 -8.08 -5.69
N ILE A 107 -5.64 -7.73 -4.98
CA ILE A 107 -6.80 -7.02 -5.54
C ILE A 107 -7.29 -5.92 -4.61
N LYS A 108 -7.50 -4.71 -5.14
CA LYS A 108 -8.21 -3.66 -4.41
C LYS A 108 -9.69 -4.00 -4.36
N VAL A 109 -10.24 -4.13 -3.14
CA VAL A 109 -11.64 -4.54 -2.94
C VAL A 109 -12.54 -3.46 -2.35
N ASP A 110 -11.97 -2.36 -1.82
CA ASP A 110 -12.80 -1.22 -1.42
C ASP A 110 -13.43 -0.52 -2.65
N LYS A 111 -14.56 0.14 -2.41
CA LYS A 111 -15.30 0.92 -3.42
C LYS A 111 -15.16 2.43 -3.23
N GLY A 112 -14.08 2.86 -2.55
CA GLY A 112 -13.75 4.25 -2.31
C GLY A 112 -14.35 4.82 -1.03
N VAL A 113 -13.90 6.03 -0.70
CA VAL A 113 -14.34 6.75 0.50
C VAL A 113 -15.66 7.48 0.27
N VAL A 114 -16.43 7.59 1.36
CA VAL A 114 -17.66 8.38 1.41
C VAL A 114 -17.66 9.27 2.64
N PRO A 115 -18.36 10.41 2.62
CA PRO A 115 -18.48 11.27 3.78
C PRO A 115 -19.05 10.49 4.99
N LEU A 116 -18.49 10.77 6.16
CA LEU A 116 -19.01 10.28 7.44
C LEU A 116 -19.89 11.38 8.06
N PRO A 117 -21.23 11.21 8.03
CA PRO A 117 -22.15 12.25 8.52
C PRO A 117 -21.92 12.55 10.00
N GLY A 118 -22.14 13.80 10.39
CA GLY A 118 -21.96 14.25 11.77
C GLY A 118 -20.50 14.50 12.17
N THR A 119 -19.59 14.57 11.20
CA THR A 119 -18.17 14.87 11.40
C THR A 119 -17.74 16.12 10.62
N ASN A 120 -16.55 16.63 10.93
CA ASN A 120 -15.98 17.79 10.23
C ASN A 120 -15.24 17.34 8.96
N GLY A 121 -16.00 16.93 7.94
CA GLY A 121 -15.45 16.52 6.63
C GLY A 121 -14.64 15.22 6.65
N GLU A 122 -14.85 14.37 7.65
CA GLU A 122 -14.19 13.08 7.72
C GLU A 122 -14.93 12.03 6.87
N THR A 123 -14.28 10.90 6.62
CA THR A 123 -14.77 9.87 5.71
C THR A 123 -14.71 8.49 6.34
N THR A 124 -15.53 7.59 5.81
CA THR A 124 -15.38 6.15 5.93
C THR A 124 -15.21 5.55 4.54
N THR A 125 -15.01 4.24 4.44
CA THR A 125 -14.78 3.56 3.17
C THR A 125 -15.86 2.50 2.95
N GLN A 126 -16.45 2.51 1.75
CA GLN A 126 -17.53 1.60 1.38
C GLN A 126 -17.02 0.37 0.60
N GLY A 127 -17.86 -0.66 0.48
CA GLY A 127 -17.57 -1.87 -0.29
C GLY A 127 -17.73 -3.18 0.48
N LEU A 128 -18.27 -3.13 1.72
CA LEU A 128 -18.52 -4.35 2.52
C LEU A 128 -19.67 -5.18 1.96
N ASP A 129 -20.68 -4.53 1.34
CA ASP A 129 -21.81 -5.24 0.74
C ASP A 129 -21.33 -6.08 -0.45
N GLY A 130 -21.69 -7.37 -0.44
CA GLY A 130 -21.25 -8.33 -1.45
C GLY A 130 -19.74 -8.62 -1.47
N LEU A 131 -19.00 -8.25 -0.41
CA LEU A 131 -17.56 -8.46 -0.36
C LEU A 131 -17.20 -9.95 -0.28
N SER A 132 -17.99 -10.75 0.44
CA SER A 132 -17.76 -12.19 0.58
C SER A 132 -17.80 -12.89 -0.79
N GLU A 133 -18.81 -12.61 -1.60
CA GLU A 133 -18.98 -13.16 -2.95
C GLU A 133 -17.86 -12.69 -3.88
N ARG A 134 -17.48 -11.41 -3.80
CA ARG A 134 -16.36 -10.87 -4.60
C ARG A 134 -15.04 -11.51 -4.20
N CYS A 135 -14.77 -11.71 -2.91
CA CYS A 135 -13.56 -12.38 -2.44
C CYS A 135 -13.50 -13.83 -2.91
N ALA A 136 -14.62 -14.57 -2.83
CA ALA A 136 -14.70 -15.93 -3.34
C ALA A 136 -14.38 -16.01 -4.85
N GLN A 137 -14.88 -15.04 -5.64
CA GLN A 137 -14.59 -14.97 -7.07
C GLN A 137 -13.13 -14.58 -7.33
N TYR A 138 -12.61 -13.55 -6.67
CA TYR A 138 -11.21 -13.12 -6.85
C TYR A 138 -10.20 -14.21 -6.48
N LYS A 139 -10.49 -15.02 -5.44
CA LYS A 139 -9.66 -16.18 -5.11
C LYS A 139 -9.60 -17.19 -6.26
N LYS A 140 -10.75 -17.49 -6.89
CA LYS A 140 -10.83 -18.36 -8.08
C LYS A 140 -10.07 -17.76 -9.27
N ASP A 141 -10.11 -16.44 -9.44
CA ASP A 141 -9.43 -15.73 -10.52
C ASP A 141 -7.93 -15.53 -10.24
N GLY A 142 -7.48 -15.99 -9.08
CA GLY A 142 -6.06 -16.13 -8.76
C GLY A 142 -5.49 -15.09 -7.82
N ALA A 143 -6.30 -14.26 -7.18
CA ALA A 143 -5.86 -13.36 -6.14
C ALA A 143 -5.65 -14.09 -4.81
N ASP A 144 -4.53 -13.83 -4.16
CA ASP A 144 -4.16 -14.40 -2.87
C ASP A 144 -4.13 -13.37 -1.73
N PHE A 145 -4.15 -12.09 -2.06
CA PHE A 145 -4.28 -11.01 -1.07
C PHE A 145 -5.19 -9.90 -1.57
N ALA A 146 -5.68 -9.09 -0.64
CA ALA A 146 -6.54 -7.96 -0.94
C ALA A 146 -6.04 -6.70 -0.25
N LYS A 147 -6.49 -5.53 -0.74
CA LYS A 147 -6.20 -4.24 -0.12
C LYS A 147 -7.49 -3.43 0.07
N TRP A 148 -7.58 -2.78 1.22
CA TRP A 148 -8.65 -1.85 1.58
C TRP A 148 -8.07 -0.64 2.28
N ARG A 149 -8.36 0.56 1.77
CA ARG A 149 -7.86 1.84 2.26
C ARG A 149 -8.94 2.61 3.01
N CYS A 150 -8.60 3.08 4.20
CA CYS A 150 -9.32 4.11 4.93
C CYS A 150 -8.41 5.33 5.10
N VAL A 151 -8.96 6.54 5.04
CA VAL A 151 -8.17 7.78 5.16
C VAL A 151 -8.66 8.66 6.30
N MET A 152 -7.71 9.31 6.96
CA MET A 152 -7.95 10.23 8.07
C MET A 152 -7.08 11.47 7.89
N LYS A 153 -7.56 12.62 8.37
CA LYS A 153 -6.83 13.90 8.35
C LYS A 153 -6.50 14.36 9.76
N ILE A 154 -5.35 15.02 9.92
CA ILE A 154 -4.98 15.72 11.14
C ILE A 154 -5.39 17.18 11.04
N SER A 155 -6.11 17.66 12.06
CA SER A 155 -6.39 19.07 12.32
C SER A 155 -6.49 19.25 13.84
N ASP A 156 -6.95 20.42 14.28
CA ASP A 156 -7.22 20.66 15.70
C ASP A 156 -8.27 19.71 16.29
N THR A 157 -9.26 19.33 15.47
CA THR A 157 -10.42 18.52 15.90
C THR A 157 -10.49 17.14 15.24
N THR A 158 -9.62 16.83 14.30
CA THR A 158 -9.61 15.54 13.56
C THR A 158 -8.26 14.83 13.67
N PRO A 159 -8.22 13.49 13.55
CA PRO A 159 -9.36 12.60 13.41
C PRO A 159 -10.19 12.52 14.72
N SER A 160 -11.53 12.52 14.57
CA SER A 160 -12.45 12.36 15.68
C SER A 160 -12.48 10.91 16.18
N ASN A 161 -12.95 10.70 17.43
CA ASN A 161 -13.14 9.35 17.94
C ASN A 161 -14.11 8.52 17.09
N LEU A 162 -15.15 9.17 16.54
CA LEU A 162 -16.09 8.49 15.64
C LEU A 162 -15.38 8.01 14.37
N CYS A 163 -14.62 8.87 13.72
CA CYS A 163 -13.88 8.53 12.51
C CYS A 163 -12.90 7.38 12.75
N ILE A 164 -12.11 7.46 13.81
CA ILE A 164 -11.13 6.41 14.14
C ILE A 164 -11.83 5.06 14.36
N LYS A 165 -12.89 5.03 15.19
CA LYS A 165 -13.61 3.79 15.50
C LYS A 165 -14.34 3.20 14.30
N GLU A 166 -14.99 4.03 13.50
CA GLU A 166 -15.69 3.60 12.29
C GLU A 166 -14.73 2.96 11.29
N ASN A 167 -13.64 3.64 10.95
CA ASN A 167 -12.65 3.12 10.03
C ASN A 167 -11.96 1.86 10.56
N ALA A 168 -11.67 1.79 11.86
CA ALA A 168 -11.11 0.59 12.48
C ALA A 168 -12.05 -0.62 12.35
N LYS A 169 -13.36 -0.43 12.59
CA LYS A 169 -14.37 -1.51 12.44
C LYS A 169 -14.51 -1.95 10.99
N VAL A 170 -14.54 -1.00 10.05
CA VAL A 170 -14.63 -1.30 8.62
C VAL A 170 -13.43 -2.14 8.17
N LEU A 171 -12.22 -1.74 8.56
CA LEU A 171 -10.99 -2.48 8.27
C LEU A 171 -11.00 -3.89 8.87
N ALA A 172 -11.46 -4.04 10.11
CA ALA A 172 -11.54 -5.34 10.78
C ALA A 172 -12.57 -6.27 10.13
N ARG A 173 -13.75 -5.76 9.75
CA ARG A 173 -14.77 -6.55 9.03
C ARG A 173 -14.25 -6.99 7.66
N TYR A 174 -13.65 -6.10 6.90
CA TYR A 174 -13.00 -6.42 5.65
C TYR A 174 -11.97 -7.54 5.81
N ALA A 175 -11.07 -7.42 6.79
CA ALA A 175 -10.02 -8.40 7.04
C ALA A 175 -10.58 -9.78 7.37
N SER A 176 -11.59 -9.84 8.25
CA SER A 176 -12.27 -11.09 8.62
C SER A 176 -12.92 -11.77 7.41
N ILE A 177 -13.60 -11.01 6.55
CA ILE A 177 -14.25 -11.55 5.34
C ILE A 177 -13.18 -12.11 4.38
N CYS A 178 -12.09 -11.40 4.13
CA CYS A 178 -11.02 -11.88 3.25
C CYS A 178 -10.44 -13.21 3.72
N GLN A 179 -10.16 -13.34 5.01
CA GLN A 179 -9.56 -14.56 5.56
C GLN A 179 -10.45 -15.79 5.41
N GLN A 180 -11.77 -15.64 5.50
CA GLN A 180 -12.71 -16.73 5.26
C GLN A 180 -12.62 -17.31 3.84
N HIS A 181 -12.07 -16.56 2.89
CA HIS A 181 -11.88 -16.96 1.49
C HIS A 181 -10.40 -17.27 1.15
N GLY A 182 -9.53 -17.42 2.16
CA GLY A 182 -8.10 -17.69 1.93
C GLY A 182 -7.35 -16.52 1.28
N ILE A 183 -7.81 -15.30 1.49
CA ILE A 183 -7.19 -14.07 0.98
C ILE A 183 -6.57 -13.32 2.15
N VAL A 184 -5.28 -13.01 2.06
CA VAL A 184 -4.56 -12.18 3.04
C VAL A 184 -5.03 -10.73 2.94
N PRO A 185 -5.61 -10.14 4.00
CA PRO A 185 -5.97 -8.73 3.98
C PRO A 185 -4.77 -7.84 4.24
N ILE A 186 -4.52 -6.88 3.35
CA ILE A 186 -3.71 -5.70 3.65
C ILE A 186 -4.62 -4.64 4.24
N VAL A 187 -4.34 -4.25 5.47
CA VAL A 187 -5.08 -3.26 6.24
C VAL A 187 -4.40 -1.90 6.08
N GLU A 188 -5.06 -0.93 5.42
CA GLU A 188 -4.47 0.37 5.07
C GLU A 188 -5.18 1.54 5.78
N PRO A 189 -4.87 1.82 7.07
CA PRO A 189 -5.32 3.01 7.77
C PRO A 189 -4.34 4.16 7.46
N GLU A 190 -4.63 4.97 6.45
CA GLU A 190 -3.76 6.07 6.04
C GLU A 190 -4.12 7.37 6.74
N ILE A 191 -3.13 7.99 7.38
CA ILE A 191 -3.20 9.37 7.85
C ILE A 191 -2.58 10.25 6.76
N LEU A 192 -3.41 11.13 6.19
CA LEU A 192 -2.99 12.00 5.10
C LEU A 192 -1.95 13.03 5.55
N PRO A 193 -0.99 13.38 4.69
CA PRO A 193 0.04 14.38 4.99
C PRO A 193 -0.45 15.82 4.83
N ASP A 194 -1.78 16.01 4.72
CA ASP A 194 -2.38 17.35 4.65
C ASP A 194 -2.27 18.07 5.99
N GLY A 195 -1.99 19.36 5.96
CA GLY A 195 -1.89 20.21 7.14
C GLY A 195 -0.47 20.61 7.49
N ASP A 196 -0.31 21.26 8.62
CA ASP A 196 0.93 21.83 9.13
C ASP A 196 1.43 21.21 10.42
N HIS A 197 0.84 20.06 10.81
CA HIS A 197 1.20 19.33 12.01
C HIS A 197 2.66 18.87 12.00
N ASP A 198 3.27 18.88 13.18
CA ASP A 198 4.64 18.41 13.38
C ASP A 198 4.74 16.87 13.43
N LEU A 199 5.96 16.37 13.46
CA LEU A 199 6.27 14.93 13.54
C LEU A 199 5.66 14.28 14.77
N LYS A 200 5.71 14.95 15.93
CA LYS A 200 5.18 14.46 17.21
C LYS A 200 3.66 14.29 17.16
N ARG A 201 2.97 15.24 16.56
CA ARG A 201 1.51 15.18 16.36
C ARG A 201 1.13 14.01 15.47
N CYS A 202 1.84 13.81 14.35
CA CYS A 202 1.62 12.67 13.46
C CYS A 202 1.86 11.34 14.19
N GLN A 203 2.93 11.22 14.96
CA GLN A 203 3.21 10.03 15.76
C GLN A 203 2.07 9.73 16.75
N PHE A 204 1.62 10.71 17.49
CA PHE A 204 0.53 10.56 18.46
C PHE A 204 -0.77 10.07 17.79
N VAL A 205 -1.14 10.67 16.68
CA VAL A 205 -2.35 10.28 15.93
C VAL A 205 -2.19 8.87 15.35
N THR A 206 -1.03 8.55 14.80
CA THR A 206 -0.74 7.21 14.27
C THR A 206 -0.87 6.14 15.36
N GLU A 207 -0.32 6.39 16.55
CA GLU A 207 -0.44 5.48 17.70
C GLU A 207 -1.91 5.27 18.08
N ARG A 208 -2.71 6.33 18.14
CA ARG A 208 -4.15 6.22 18.47
C ARG A 208 -4.93 5.41 17.42
N VAL A 209 -4.69 5.69 16.14
CA VAL A 209 -5.37 5.01 15.04
C VAL A 209 -5.02 3.53 15.01
N LEU A 210 -3.73 3.20 15.07
CA LEU A 210 -3.28 1.81 15.01
C LEU A 210 -3.74 1.00 16.24
N ALA A 211 -3.73 1.59 17.43
CA ALA A 211 -4.25 0.93 18.63
C ALA A 211 -5.73 0.55 18.47
N GLU A 212 -6.56 1.45 17.95
CA GLU A 212 -7.99 1.17 17.71
C GLU A 212 -8.18 0.14 16.59
N VAL A 213 -7.38 0.21 15.52
CA VAL A 213 -7.42 -0.78 14.43
C VAL A 213 -7.13 -2.19 14.96
N TYR A 214 -6.07 -2.38 15.74
CA TYR A 214 -5.75 -3.71 16.28
C TYR A 214 -6.71 -4.17 17.37
N LYS A 215 -7.29 -3.24 18.15
CA LYS A 215 -8.41 -3.56 19.05
C LYS A 215 -9.61 -4.10 18.25
N ALA A 216 -9.98 -3.44 17.15
CA ALA A 216 -11.08 -3.87 16.32
C ALA A 216 -10.78 -5.21 15.61
N MET A 217 -9.55 -5.40 15.15
CA MET A 217 -9.09 -6.68 14.54
C MET A 217 -9.22 -7.84 15.53
N PHE A 218 -8.85 -7.62 16.79
CA PHE A 218 -9.02 -8.61 17.86
C PHE A 218 -10.51 -8.92 18.08
N ASP A 219 -11.35 -7.90 18.21
CA ASP A 219 -12.80 -8.06 18.43
C ASP A 219 -13.49 -8.82 17.27
N HIS A 220 -12.96 -8.72 16.05
CA HIS A 220 -13.45 -9.40 14.86
C HIS A 220 -12.75 -10.75 14.58
N HIS A 221 -11.98 -11.26 15.54
CA HIS A 221 -11.32 -12.58 15.47
C HIS A 221 -10.37 -12.74 14.27
N VAL A 222 -9.74 -11.66 13.83
CA VAL A 222 -8.80 -11.69 12.71
C VAL A 222 -7.52 -12.43 13.13
N TYR A 223 -7.08 -13.36 12.31
CA TYR A 223 -5.82 -14.08 12.46
C TYR A 223 -4.65 -13.19 12.02
N LEU A 224 -3.90 -12.63 12.97
CA LEU A 224 -2.93 -11.57 12.71
C LEU A 224 -1.74 -12.02 11.86
N GLU A 225 -1.28 -13.27 12.03
CA GLU A 225 -0.20 -13.86 11.24
C GLU A 225 -0.54 -14.02 9.76
N GLY A 226 -1.82 -13.96 9.43
CA GLY A 226 -2.34 -13.94 8.05
C GLY A 226 -2.76 -12.55 7.59
N THR A 227 -2.11 -11.49 8.06
CA THR A 227 -2.38 -10.08 7.68
C THR A 227 -1.10 -9.35 7.33
N LEU A 228 -1.23 -8.26 6.57
CA LEU A 228 -0.20 -7.24 6.39
C LEU A 228 -0.79 -5.87 6.74
N LEU A 229 0.03 -5.02 7.35
CA LEU A 229 -0.31 -3.63 7.62
C LEU A 229 0.27 -2.74 6.53
N LYS A 230 -0.52 -1.78 6.03
CA LYS A 230 -0.04 -0.74 5.10
C LYS A 230 -0.32 0.65 5.67
N PRO A 231 0.51 1.13 6.59
CA PRO A 231 0.38 2.46 7.17
C PRO A 231 1.17 3.49 6.37
N ASN A 232 0.91 4.77 6.64
CA ASN A 232 1.87 5.83 6.33
C ASN A 232 3.13 5.69 7.22
N MET A 233 4.25 6.20 6.74
CA MET A 233 5.36 6.54 7.63
C MET A 233 4.93 7.73 8.50
N VAL A 234 5.47 7.85 9.70
CA VAL A 234 5.23 9.02 10.55
C VAL A 234 6.07 10.17 10.00
N THR A 235 5.40 11.14 9.39
CA THR A 235 6.00 12.33 8.78
C THR A 235 5.27 13.59 9.23
N PRO A 236 5.89 14.77 9.19
CA PRO A 236 5.17 16.01 9.40
C PRO A 236 4.15 16.25 8.28
N GLY A 237 3.18 17.10 8.53
CA GLY A 237 2.29 17.61 7.50
C GLY A 237 3.06 18.37 6.41
N HIS A 238 2.51 18.38 5.20
CA HIS A 238 3.19 19.02 4.06
C HIS A 238 3.43 20.52 4.26
N GLY A 239 2.54 21.20 5.00
CA GLY A 239 2.67 22.61 5.38
C GLY A 239 3.52 22.86 6.63
N CYS A 240 4.09 21.83 7.26
CA CYS A 240 4.92 22.02 8.46
C CYS A 240 6.21 22.79 8.13
N PRO A 241 6.51 23.88 8.86
CA PRO A 241 7.71 24.68 8.61
C PRO A 241 9.01 23.96 9.04
N THR A 242 8.91 23.02 9.98
CA THR A 242 10.06 22.29 10.50
C THR A 242 10.40 21.12 9.59
N LYS A 243 11.67 21.00 9.22
CA LYS A 243 12.20 19.85 8.50
C LYS A 243 12.76 18.84 9.48
N TYR A 244 12.53 17.56 9.20
CA TYR A 244 13.03 16.45 10.00
C TYR A 244 13.92 15.56 9.14
N SER A 245 14.92 14.96 9.77
CA SER A 245 15.80 14.00 9.10
C SER A 245 15.09 12.65 8.90
N ALA A 246 15.63 11.83 8.01
CA ALA A 246 15.13 10.47 7.80
C ALA A 246 15.24 9.61 9.07
N GLU A 247 16.26 9.84 9.90
CA GLU A 247 16.46 9.16 11.18
C GLU A 247 15.37 9.55 12.19
N GLU A 248 14.97 10.83 12.23
CA GLU A 248 13.88 11.29 13.09
C GLU A 248 12.54 10.68 12.65
N VAL A 249 12.27 10.66 11.34
CA VAL A 249 11.10 9.99 10.75
C VAL A 249 11.10 8.49 11.07
N ALA A 250 12.25 7.83 10.95
CA ALA A 250 12.42 6.42 11.26
C ALA A 250 12.18 6.13 12.74
N MET A 251 12.74 6.93 13.63
CA MET A 251 12.56 6.78 15.08
C MET A 251 11.09 6.94 15.47
N ALA A 252 10.42 7.97 14.96
CA ALA A 252 9.00 8.21 15.22
C ALA A 252 8.12 7.06 14.68
N THR A 253 8.40 6.61 13.44
CA THR A 253 7.65 5.53 12.79
C THR A 253 7.80 4.21 13.54
N VAL A 254 9.02 3.77 13.81
CA VAL A 254 9.27 2.50 14.52
C VAL A 254 8.73 2.57 15.95
N THR A 255 8.83 3.72 16.63
CA THR A 255 8.25 3.91 17.97
C THR A 255 6.73 3.73 17.94
N ALA A 256 6.03 4.35 16.99
CA ALA A 256 4.59 4.21 16.86
C ALA A 256 4.18 2.75 16.62
N LEU A 257 4.87 2.06 15.71
CA LEU A 257 4.62 0.64 15.42
C LEU A 257 4.84 -0.24 16.66
N ARG A 258 5.94 -0.05 17.38
CA ARG A 258 6.26 -0.85 18.57
C ARG A 258 5.25 -0.70 19.71
N ARG A 259 4.59 0.45 19.79
CA ARG A 259 3.57 0.71 20.80
C ARG A 259 2.20 0.13 20.47
N THR A 260 1.95 -0.18 19.20
CA THR A 260 0.58 -0.44 18.75
C THR A 260 0.40 -1.68 17.89
N VAL A 261 1.43 -2.10 17.15
CA VAL A 261 1.33 -3.25 16.24
C VAL A 261 1.79 -4.53 16.94
N PRO A 262 0.91 -5.55 17.05
CA PRO A 262 1.29 -6.83 17.65
C PRO A 262 2.45 -7.49 16.91
N PRO A 263 3.41 -8.11 17.62
CA PRO A 263 4.50 -8.86 16.99
C PRO A 263 4.04 -10.02 16.09
N ALA A 264 2.82 -10.49 16.28
CA ALA A 264 2.19 -11.54 15.46
C ALA A 264 1.90 -11.11 14.02
N VAL A 265 1.84 -9.80 13.73
CA VAL A 265 1.66 -9.30 12.36
C VAL A 265 2.88 -9.64 11.53
N THR A 266 2.68 -10.24 10.36
CA THR A 266 3.77 -10.77 9.53
C THR A 266 4.64 -9.66 8.95
N GLY A 267 4.06 -8.55 8.50
CA GLY A 267 4.83 -7.46 7.93
C GLY A 267 4.08 -6.14 7.84
N VAL A 268 4.86 -5.09 7.72
CA VAL A 268 4.42 -3.71 7.50
C VAL A 268 4.93 -3.26 6.15
N THR A 269 4.01 -2.93 5.26
CA THR A 269 4.27 -2.53 3.87
C THR A 269 3.88 -1.06 3.70
N PHE A 270 4.81 -0.15 3.93
CA PHE A 270 4.51 1.29 3.96
C PHE A 270 3.97 1.82 2.63
N LEU A 271 2.97 2.70 2.70
CA LEU A 271 2.63 3.58 1.59
C LEU A 271 3.64 4.75 1.51
N SER A 272 3.69 5.44 0.36
CA SER A 272 4.61 6.57 0.17
C SER A 272 4.03 7.92 0.54
N GLY A 273 2.70 8.07 0.63
CA GLY A 273 2.01 9.24 1.21
C GLY A 273 2.36 10.60 0.63
N GLY A 274 2.60 10.70 -0.69
CA GLY A 274 2.98 11.95 -1.34
C GLY A 274 4.47 12.28 -1.29
N GLN A 275 5.29 11.46 -0.65
CA GLN A 275 6.75 11.57 -0.70
C GLN A 275 7.26 11.41 -2.15
N SER A 276 8.37 12.08 -2.48
CA SER A 276 9.07 11.82 -3.74
C SER A 276 9.59 10.38 -3.79
N GLU A 277 9.94 9.88 -4.97
CA GLU A 277 10.56 8.56 -5.12
C GLU A 277 11.81 8.42 -4.27
N GLN A 278 12.67 9.45 -4.26
CA GLN A 278 13.90 9.46 -3.49
C GLN A 278 13.63 9.52 -1.98
N GLU A 279 12.76 10.41 -1.54
CA GLU A 279 12.42 10.56 -0.13
C GLU A 279 11.82 9.27 0.46
N ALA A 280 10.91 8.62 -0.27
CA ALA A 280 10.33 7.36 0.17
C ALA A 280 11.39 6.26 0.35
N SER A 281 12.37 6.17 -0.55
CA SER A 281 13.47 5.20 -0.45
C SER A 281 14.41 5.51 0.71
N ILE A 282 14.76 6.79 0.91
CA ILE A 282 15.63 7.24 2.02
C ILE A 282 14.95 6.94 3.36
N ASN A 283 13.69 7.30 3.52
CA ASN A 283 12.95 7.06 4.76
C ASN A 283 12.78 5.56 5.04
N LEU A 284 12.46 4.74 4.02
CA LEU A 284 12.38 3.30 4.17
C LEU A 284 13.71 2.69 4.62
N ASN A 285 14.81 3.15 4.03
CA ASN A 285 16.16 2.71 4.42
C ASN A 285 16.50 3.09 5.87
N ALA A 286 16.19 4.31 6.28
CA ALA A 286 16.38 4.77 7.65
C ALA A 286 15.53 3.97 8.65
N ILE A 287 14.28 3.65 8.32
CA ILE A 287 13.40 2.79 9.13
C ILE A 287 14.03 1.41 9.34
N ASN A 288 14.59 0.81 8.30
CA ASN A 288 15.24 -0.49 8.40
C ASN A 288 16.57 -0.44 9.18
N ASN A 289 17.27 0.69 9.17
CA ASN A 289 18.49 0.92 9.95
C ASN A 289 18.23 1.43 11.38
N CYS A 290 16.97 1.74 11.73
CA CYS A 290 16.65 2.17 13.08
C CYS A 290 17.07 1.13 14.13
N ALA A 291 17.75 1.57 15.19
CA ALA A 291 18.30 0.70 16.22
C ALA A 291 17.26 0.01 17.10
N LEU A 292 16.01 0.48 17.08
CA LEU A 292 14.92 -0.14 17.87
C LEU A 292 14.59 -1.54 17.33
N VAL A 293 14.20 -2.44 18.24
CA VAL A 293 13.74 -3.80 17.85
C VAL A 293 12.52 -3.73 16.93
N LYS A 294 12.55 -4.47 15.85
CA LYS A 294 11.54 -4.53 14.81
C LYS A 294 11.17 -6.00 14.57
N PRO A 295 10.08 -6.53 15.18
CA PRO A 295 9.73 -7.95 15.03
C PRO A 295 9.09 -8.28 13.68
N TRP A 296 8.68 -7.28 12.89
CA TRP A 296 8.03 -7.43 11.59
C TRP A 296 9.02 -7.21 10.45
N ALA A 297 8.72 -7.76 9.28
CA ALA A 297 9.30 -7.26 8.04
C ALA A 297 8.83 -5.82 7.82
N LEU A 298 9.74 -4.90 7.51
CA LEU A 298 9.44 -3.50 7.19
C LEU A 298 9.84 -3.23 5.74
N THR A 299 8.85 -3.14 4.87
CA THR A 299 9.05 -3.02 3.43
C THR A 299 8.06 -2.02 2.82
N PHE A 300 7.98 -1.97 1.53
CA PHE A 300 7.17 -1.01 0.78
C PHE A 300 5.93 -1.63 0.14
N SER A 301 4.89 -0.83 0.00
CA SER A 301 3.78 -1.02 -0.93
C SER A 301 3.54 0.32 -1.63
N PHE A 302 4.39 0.60 -2.62
CA PHE A 302 4.43 1.90 -3.28
C PHE A 302 3.65 1.90 -4.59
N GLY A 303 2.91 2.98 -4.81
CA GLY A 303 2.32 3.33 -6.10
C GLY A 303 3.20 4.37 -6.80
N ARG A 304 2.98 5.65 -6.51
CA ARG A 304 3.71 6.76 -7.14
C ARG A 304 5.23 6.68 -6.96
N ALA A 305 5.70 6.27 -5.80
CA ALA A 305 7.13 6.16 -5.54
C ALA A 305 7.85 5.04 -6.31
N LEU A 306 7.12 4.13 -6.97
CA LEU A 306 7.67 3.17 -7.94
C LEU A 306 7.39 3.53 -9.38
N GLN A 307 6.43 4.40 -9.66
CA GLN A 307 5.85 4.56 -10.99
C GLN A 307 6.03 5.95 -11.59
N ALA A 308 6.34 6.98 -10.78
CA ALA A 308 6.31 8.36 -11.26
C ALA A 308 7.31 8.62 -12.40
N SER A 309 8.55 8.14 -12.27
CA SER A 309 9.56 8.27 -13.33
C SER A 309 9.18 7.43 -14.56
N ALA A 310 8.69 6.22 -14.36
CA ALA A 310 8.22 5.36 -15.46
C ALA A 310 7.09 6.02 -16.25
N LEU A 311 6.08 6.56 -15.58
CA LEU A 311 4.96 7.27 -16.22
C LEU A 311 5.43 8.50 -17.00
N LYS A 312 6.33 9.28 -16.41
CA LYS A 312 6.91 10.47 -17.04
C LYS A 312 7.74 10.14 -18.26
N THR A 313 8.41 9.00 -18.28
CA THR A 313 9.20 8.51 -19.40
C THR A 313 8.30 7.95 -20.50
N TRP A 314 7.26 7.20 -20.14
CA TRP A 314 6.34 6.58 -21.09
C TRP A 314 5.60 7.58 -21.97
N ARG A 315 4.98 8.61 -21.43
CA ARG A 315 4.22 9.67 -22.12
C ARG A 315 3.10 9.17 -23.04
N GLY A 316 2.66 7.93 -22.91
CA GLY A 316 1.66 7.32 -23.80
C GLY A 316 2.23 6.82 -25.13
N GLU A 317 3.52 6.88 -25.32
CA GLU A 317 4.18 6.53 -26.58
C GLU A 317 4.75 5.11 -26.54
N ARG A 318 4.47 4.32 -27.57
CA ARG A 318 4.97 2.95 -27.72
C ARG A 318 6.50 2.88 -27.72
N ASP A 319 7.15 3.82 -28.37
CA ASP A 319 8.61 3.87 -28.51
C ASP A 319 9.30 4.09 -27.14
N ASN A 320 8.57 4.58 -26.15
CA ASN A 320 9.08 4.82 -24.80
C ASN A 320 8.83 3.67 -23.82
N GLU A 321 8.13 2.61 -24.21
CA GLU A 321 7.74 1.51 -23.30
C GLU A 321 8.95 0.88 -22.61
N ALA A 322 9.98 0.51 -23.38
CA ALA A 322 11.18 -0.12 -22.85
C ALA A 322 11.92 0.79 -21.86
N ALA A 323 12.06 2.08 -22.18
CA ALA A 323 12.71 3.04 -21.30
C ALA A 323 11.91 3.27 -20.02
N ALA A 324 10.59 3.29 -20.10
CA ALA A 324 9.71 3.43 -18.95
C ALA A 324 9.76 2.20 -18.03
N THR A 325 9.84 1.00 -18.62
CA THR A 325 10.02 -0.26 -17.88
C THR A 325 11.35 -0.25 -17.11
N GLU A 326 12.45 0.22 -17.73
CA GLU A 326 13.75 0.37 -17.05
C GLU A 326 13.68 1.32 -15.86
N GLU A 327 12.97 2.45 -15.96
CA GLU A 327 12.77 3.35 -14.82
C GLU A 327 12.01 2.66 -13.66
N PHE A 328 11.02 1.85 -13.96
CA PHE A 328 10.32 1.05 -12.94
C PHE A 328 11.25 0.02 -12.29
N ILE A 329 12.01 -0.74 -13.08
CA ILE A 329 12.97 -1.74 -12.57
C ILE A 329 13.98 -1.08 -11.64
N LYS A 330 14.58 0.02 -12.05
CA LYS A 330 15.52 0.82 -11.25
C LYS A 330 14.91 1.20 -9.89
N ARG A 331 13.67 1.67 -9.86
CA ARG A 331 12.99 2.02 -8.61
C ARG A 331 12.69 0.80 -7.75
N ALA A 332 12.34 -0.34 -8.35
CA ALA A 332 12.13 -1.59 -7.64
C ALA A 332 13.40 -2.09 -6.96
N GLU A 333 14.54 -2.07 -7.66
CA GLU A 333 15.86 -2.45 -7.12
C GLU A 333 16.28 -1.54 -5.96
N ILE A 334 16.13 -0.22 -6.10
CA ILE A 334 16.46 0.76 -5.06
C ILE A 334 15.62 0.48 -3.80
N ASN A 335 14.32 0.27 -3.94
CA ASN A 335 13.45 0.02 -2.79
C ASN A 335 13.66 -1.38 -2.19
N SER A 336 14.08 -2.36 -2.98
CA SER A 336 14.56 -3.65 -2.48
C SER A 336 15.75 -3.47 -1.53
N LEU A 337 16.75 -2.69 -1.92
CA LEU A 337 17.89 -2.36 -1.06
C LEU A 337 17.47 -1.55 0.17
N ALA A 338 16.58 -0.57 0.02
CA ALA A 338 16.07 0.25 1.12
C ALA A 338 15.32 -0.60 2.16
N SER A 339 14.55 -1.60 1.72
CA SER A 339 13.86 -2.54 2.62
C SER A 339 14.81 -3.43 3.43
N GLN A 340 16.07 -3.50 3.04
CA GLN A 340 17.13 -4.23 3.73
C GLN A 340 18.10 -3.32 4.51
N GLY A 341 17.87 -2.00 4.51
CA GLY A 341 18.79 -1.04 5.10
C GLY A 341 20.13 -0.90 4.36
N LYS A 342 20.17 -1.27 3.08
CA LYS A 342 21.40 -1.32 2.25
C LYS A 342 21.44 -0.24 1.16
N TYR A 343 20.45 0.64 1.11
CA TYR A 343 20.41 1.71 0.13
C TYR A 343 21.38 2.83 0.52
N THR A 344 22.30 3.15 -0.37
CA THR A 344 23.18 4.31 -0.28
C THR A 344 22.81 5.30 -1.38
N VAL A 345 22.65 6.58 -1.01
CA VAL A 345 22.38 7.65 -1.98
C VAL A 345 23.65 7.88 -2.83
N CYS A 346 23.78 7.15 -3.93
CA CYS A 346 24.73 7.48 -4.97
C CYS A 346 24.07 8.53 -5.85
N GLY A 347 24.66 9.72 -5.94
CA GLY A 347 24.23 10.93 -6.62
C GLY A 347 23.38 10.80 -7.88
N ASP A 348 22.15 10.35 -7.73
CA ASP A 348 21.17 10.26 -8.80
C ASP A 348 20.41 11.59 -8.88
N SER A 349 21.03 12.54 -9.59
CA SER A 349 20.53 13.90 -9.78
C SER A 349 19.58 14.02 -10.98
N SER A 350 18.82 12.99 -11.33
CA SER A 350 17.72 13.19 -12.26
C SER A 350 16.64 13.99 -11.51
N GLY A 351 16.41 15.25 -11.89
CA GLY A 351 15.49 16.17 -11.21
C GLY A 351 14.03 15.70 -11.17
N ALA A 352 13.72 14.51 -11.68
CA ALA A 352 12.42 13.86 -11.62
C ALA A 352 12.19 13.07 -10.33
N THR A 353 13.22 12.44 -9.75
CA THR A 353 13.09 11.56 -8.58
C THR A 353 12.90 12.33 -7.27
N GLY A 354 13.31 13.60 -7.24
CA GLY A 354 13.18 14.49 -6.09
C GLY A 354 11.86 15.27 -6.01
N LEU A 355 10.96 15.14 -7.01
CA LEU A 355 9.70 15.88 -7.01
C LEU A 355 8.71 15.28 -6.01
N SER A 356 8.10 16.14 -5.19
CA SER A 356 7.02 15.75 -4.28
C SER A 356 5.81 15.25 -5.06
N HIS A 357 5.25 14.14 -4.63
CA HIS A 357 4.01 13.56 -5.16
C HIS A 357 2.77 13.95 -4.36
N TYR A 358 2.92 14.96 -3.50
CA TYR A 358 1.81 15.44 -2.67
C TYR A 358 0.66 15.98 -3.53
N LEU A 359 -0.54 15.56 -3.21
CA LEU A 359 -1.80 16.08 -3.75
C LEU A 359 -2.70 16.38 -2.56
N SER A 360 -3.09 17.65 -2.37
CA SER A 360 -3.97 18.04 -1.27
C SER A 360 -5.30 17.30 -1.34
N SER A 361 -5.81 16.90 -0.18
CA SER A 361 -7.09 16.19 -0.06
C SER A 361 -7.19 14.94 -0.94
N TYR A 362 -6.12 14.13 -1.01
CA TYR A 362 -6.07 12.89 -1.81
C TYR A 362 -7.00 11.79 -1.25
N ALA A 363 -8.12 12.21 -0.70
CA ALA A 363 -9.16 11.27 -0.25
C ALA A 363 -10.07 10.79 -1.39
N TYR A 364 -10.04 11.39 -2.54
CA TYR A 364 -10.93 11.26 -3.73
C TYR A 364 -12.11 12.17 -3.73
#